data_d225e10b1ba87988a01b6cb70d68b7d4
#
_entry.id   d225e10b1ba87988a01b6cb70d68b7d4
#
_cell.length_a   1.000
_cell.length_b   1.000
_cell.length_c   1.000
_cell.angle_alpha   90.00
_cell.angle_beta   90.00
_cell.angle_gamma   90.00
#
_symmetry.space_group_name_H-M   'P 1'
#
loop_
_entity.id
_entity.type
_entity.pdbx_description
1 polymer ?
#
loop_
_entity_poly.entity_id
_entity_poly.type
_entity_poly.pdbx_seq_one_letter_code
_entity_poly.pdbx_strand_id
1 'polypeptide(L)'
;MKIQEFNVGPRFIFGEDAISELSNLSIKKAYIVCDPYMAKSGMVHHVLDHLDQGTVETKIFSGVVPNPTVESISKSISEIRAFKPDTIIALGGGSALDSSKAIILTYTSLEKVSKPTLIAIPTTSGSGSEITSFAVISDLLTEEKYALVDDSLVPDIAILDTVFTMTVPPAVTADSGMDVLTHCLEAYVADGASDFSDACAEKAIVLAWENLPLAYKDGNNKVAREKMHNASSLAGISFNNAGLGICHSLSHAIGAFFHSPHGRINTVLLPYVIAFNSSLSHPTVTPTGSRYAKVASMLQFDFQNEKEGVEKLISGIKQLSAQFGIKGTLDDLGIDKSDFIKHIPEMAERALADACTPANPRKVTKSDLESIYYSLARSI
;
A
#
# COMPACT_ATOMS: atom_id res chain seq x y z
N MET A 1 3.54 15.47 26.40
CA MET A 1 3.40 15.06 24.99
C MET A 1 4.80 14.83 24.43
N LYS A 2 5.02 13.78 23.64
CA LYS A 2 6.28 13.58 22.91
C LYS A 2 6.30 14.53 21.70
N ILE A 3 7.47 15.01 21.31
CA ILE A 3 7.63 15.71 20.04
C ILE A 3 7.40 14.70 18.92
N GLN A 4 6.58 15.07 17.95
CA GLN A 4 6.28 14.26 16.76
C GLN A 4 6.60 15.11 15.53
N GLU A 5 7.03 14.46 14.45
CA GLU A 5 7.23 15.05 13.15
C GLU A 5 6.14 14.55 12.20
N PHE A 6 5.77 15.36 11.22
CA PHE A 6 4.81 14.99 10.19
C PHE A 6 5.37 15.42 8.83
N ASN A 7 5.60 14.42 7.97
CA ASN A 7 6.16 14.61 6.63
C ASN A 7 5.05 14.43 5.58
N VAL A 8 4.88 15.42 4.72
CA VAL A 8 3.82 15.42 3.70
C VAL A 8 4.22 14.60 2.46
N GLY A 9 5.52 14.38 2.25
CA GLY A 9 6.03 13.60 1.13
C GLY A 9 6.35 14.47 -0.11
N PRO A 10 6.14 13.95 -1.36
CA PRO A 10 6.57 14.60 -2.58
C PRO A 10 5.74 15.83 -2.96
N ARG A 11 6.21 16.56 -3.98
CA ARG A 11 5.35 17.45 -4.75
C ARG A 11 4.34 16.61 -5.54
N PHE A 12 3.04 16.85 -5.33
CA PHE A 12 1.97 16.20 -6.07
C PHE A 12 1.61 16.96 -7.34
N ILE A 13 1.47 16.21 -8.45
CA ILE A 13 0.88 16.64 -9.70
C ILE A 13 -0.25 15.66 -9.98
N PHE A 14 -1.48 16.11 -10.02
CA PHE A 14 -2.63 15.21 -10.10
C PHE A 14 -3.77 15.79 -10.94
N GLY A 15 -4.61 14.89 -11.47
CA GLY A 15 -5.76 15.22 -12.28
C GLY A 15 -5.67 14.65 -13.70
N GLU A 16 -6.61 15.02 -14.54
CA GLU A 16 -6.63 14.58 -15.95
C GLU A 16 -5.44 15.20 -16.70
N ASP A 17 -4.71 14.37 -17.44
CA ASP A 17 -3.52 14.76 -18.20
C ASP A 17 -2.35 15.32 -17.32
N ALA A 18 -2.32 14.89 -16.04
CA ALA A 18 -1.23 15.29 -15.13
C ALA A 18 0.15 14.87 -15.66
N ILE A 19 0.21 13.82 -16.48
CA ILE A 19 1.44 13.32 -17.10
C ILE A 19 2.09 14.36 -18.02
N SER A 20 1.31 15.26 -18.63
CA SER A 20 1.83 16.33 -19.51
C SER A 20 2.81 17.27 -18.81
N GLU A 21 2.74 17.38 -17.47
CA GLU A 21 3.66 18.19 -16.68
C GLU A 21 5.12 17.68 -16.72
N LEU A 22 5.37 16.44 -17.16
CA LEU A 22 6.74 15.99 -17.43
C LEU A 22 7.48 16.90 -18.41
N SER A 23 6.77 17.48 -19.37
CA SER A 23 7.35 18.41 -20.36
C SER A 23 7.87 19.70 -19.74
N ASN A 24 7.38 20.07 -18.56
CA ASN A 24 7.77 21.28 -17.84
C ASN A 24 8.91 21.03 -16.84
N LEU A 25 9.36 19.78 -16.70
CA LEU A 25 10.45 19.43 -15.78
C LEU A 25 11.81 19.47 -16.50
N SER A 26 12.84 19.91 -15.77
CA SER A 26 14.21 19.99 -16.30
C SER A 26 14.89 18.61 -16.24
N ILE A 27 14.57 17.75 -17.20
CA ILE A 27 15.11 16.39 -17.32
C ILE A 27 16.07 16.32 -18.51
N LYS A 28 17.24 15.70 -18.34
CA LYS A 28 18.21 15.48 -19.42
C LYS A 28 18.40 14.00 -19.71
N LYS A 29 18.44 13.16 -18.67
CA LYS A 29 18.61 11.70 -18.76
C LYS A 29 17.61 10.99 -17.86
N ALA A 30 16.55 10.47 -18.45
CA ALA A 30 15.49 9.74 -17.76
C ALA A 30 15.73 8.23 -17.79
N TYR A 31 15.88 7.61 -16.62
CA TYR A 31 15.89 6.16 -16.45
C TYR A 31 14.52 5.70 -15.98
N ILE A 32 13.75 5.05 -16.87
CA ILE A 32 12.38 4.64 -16.62
C ILE A 32 12.40 3.21 -16.09
N VAL A 33 11.89 2.99 -14.89
CA VAL A 33 11.80 1.68 -14.23
C VAL A 33 10.35 1.23 -14.24
N CYS A 34 10.06 0.10 -14.88
CA CYS A 34 8.71 -0.44 -14.97
C CYS A 34 8.73 -1.98 -15.04
N ASP A 35 7.55 -2.59 -14.95
CA ASP A 35 7.40 -4.01 -15.21
C ASP A 35 7.26 -4.30 -16.72
N PRO A 36 7.39 -5.58 -17.14
CA PRO A 36 7.28 -5.96 -18.55
C PRO A 36 5.91 -5.64 -19.18
N TYR A 37 4.83 -5.59 -18.39
CA TYR A 37 3.51 -5.24 -18.89
C TYR A 37 3.44 -3.78 -19.30
N MET A 38 3.92 -2.87 -18.46
CA MET A 38 3.96 -1.43 -18.77
C MET A 38 4.76 -1.15 -20.04
N ALA A 39 5.90 -1.86 -20.22
CA ALA A 39 6.71 -1.73 -21.42
C ALA A 39 6.02 -2.24 -22.69
N LYS A 40 5.29 -3.38 -22.60
CA LYS A 40 4.68 -4.05 -23.76
C LYS A 40 3.28 -3.52 -24.11
N SER A 41 2.52 -3.06 -23.13
CA SER A 41 1.14 -2.55 -23.33
C SER A 41 1.08 -1.18 -23.98
N GLY A 42 2.21 -0.51 -24.10
CA GLY A 42 2.27 0.86 -24.61
C GLY A 42 2.11 1.93 -23.53
N MET A 43 1.85 1.57 -22.27
CA MET A 43 1.70 2.52 -21.17
C MET A 43 2.95 3.40 -20.97
N VAL A 44 4.15 2.84 -21.21
CA VAL A 44 5.40 3.60 -21.15
C VAL A 44 5.44 4.75 -22.20
N HIS A 45 4.71 4.64 -23.31
CA HIS A 45 4.66 5.69 -24.32
C HIS A 45 3.99 6.96 -23.81
N HIS A 46 2.99 6.87 -22.91
CA HIS A 46 2.44 8.06 -22.26
C HIS A 46 3.51 8.86 -21.50
N VAL A 47 4.54 8.20 -20.97
CA VAL A 47 5.68 8.88 -20.37
C VAL A 47 6.62 9.44 -21.42
N LEU A 48 6.98 8.62 -22.43
CA LEU A 48 7.93 9.00 -23.49
C LEU A 48 7.43 10.17 -24.33
N ASP A 49 6.13 10.24 -24.63
CA ASP A 49 5.50 11.26 -25.47
C ASP A 49 5.54 12.65 -24.81
N HIS A 50 5.65 12.70 -23.47
CA HIS A 50 5.77 13.93 -22.69
C HIS A 50 7.21 14.25 -22.25
N LEU A 51 8.18 13.43 -22.63
CA LEU A 51 9.60 13.77 -22.53
C LEU A 51 10.04 14.38 -23.88
N ASP A 52 10.77 15.50 -23.84
CA ASP A 52 11.28 16.12 -25.06
C ASP A 52 12.30 15.18 -25.77
N GLN A 53 11.80 14.41 -26.74
CA GLN A 53 12.59 13.42 -27.48
C GLN A 53 13.78 13.99 -28.24
N GLY A 54 13.85 15.33 -28.42
CA GLY A 54 14.99 16.01 -29.04
C GLY A 54 16.14 16.29 -28.07
N THR A 55 15.84 16.37 -26.78
CA THR A 55 16.78 16.82 -25.75
C THR A 55 16.94 15.87 -24.58
N VAL A 56 15.95 14.99 -24.31
CA VAL A 56 15.99 14.03 -23.20
C VAL A 56 16.48 12.68 -23.70
N GLU A 57 17.61 12.23 -23.18
CA GLU A 57 18.08 10.85 -23.38
C GLU A 57 17.29 9.90 -22.46
N THR A 58 16.70 8.85 -23.00
CA THR A 58 15.85 7.92 -22.24
C THR A 58 16.41 6.51 -22.26
N LYS A 59 16.27 5.78 -21.14
CA LYS A 59 16.54 4.35 -21.05
C LYS A 59 15.48 3.67 -20.21
N ILE A 60 14.93 2.55 -20.68
CA ILE A 60 13.89 1.78 -20.02
C ILE A 60 14.49 0.52 -19.41
N PHE A 61 14.27 0.31 -18.12
CA PHE A 61 14.48 -0.94 -17.43
C PHE A 61 13.11 -1.58 -17.15
N SER A 62 12.79 -2.65 -17.86
CA SER A 62 11.52 -3.39 -17.72
C SER A 62 11.69 -4.72 -16.98
N GLY A 63 12.66 -4.79 -16.08
CA GLY A 63 12.99 -6.00 -15.32
C GLY A 63 12.34 -6.09 -13.94
N VAL A 64 11.36 -5.23 -13.64
CA VAL A 64 10.61 -5.29 -12.38
C VAL A 64 9.78 -6.57 -12.31
N VAL A 65 9.82 -7.24 -11.16
CA VAL A 65 9.03 -8.44 -10.87
C VAL A 65 8.07 -8.18 -9.72
N PRO A 66 6.94 -8.91 -9.63
CA PRO A 66 6.11 -8.89 -8.43
C PRO A 66 6.93 -9.28 -7.20
N ASN A 67 6.75 -8.55 -6.08
CA ASN A 67 7.62 -8.66 -4.91
C ASN A 67 9.11 -8.50 -5.30
N PRO A 68 9.59 -7.26 -5.44
CA PRO A 68 10.94 -6.98 -5.94
C PRO A 68 12.00 -7.77 -5.20
N THR A 69 12.94 -8.33 -5.96
CA THR A 69 14.02 -9.16 -5.39
C THR A 69 15.37 -8.48 -5.47
N VAL A 70 16.31 -8.88 -4.61
CA VAL A 70 17.69 -8.42 -4.63
C VAL A 70 18.31 -8.65 -6.02
N GLU A 71 18.00 -9.79 -6.66
CA GLU A 71 18.51 -10.12 -8.01
C GLU A 71 17.95 -9.19 -9.08
N SER A 72 16.65 -8.84 -9.00
CA SER A 72 16.03 -7.93 -9.97
C SER A 72 16.61 -6.53 -9.90
N ILE A 73 16.90 -6.06 -8.68
CA ILE A 73 17.56 -4.76 -8.44
C ILE A 73 18.98 -4.81 -8.95
N SER A 74 19.76 -5.87 -8.64
CA SER A 74 21.15 -6.01 -9.05
C SER A 74 21.33 -5.97 -10.57
N LYS A 75 20.37 -6.51 -11.33
CA LYS A 75 20.38 -6.44 -12.81
C LYS A 75 20.34 -5.01 -13.33
N SER A 76 19.62 -4.10 -12.68
CA SER A 76 19.52 -2.71 -13.10
C SER A 76 20.79 -1.90 -12.81
N ILE A 77 21.59 -2.31 -11.80
CA ILE A 77 22.73 -1.53 -11.34
C ILE A 77 23.80 -1.32 -12.41
N SER A 78 24.10 -2.35 -13.19
CA SER A 78 25.09 -2.21 -14.29
C SER A 78 24.62 -1.23 -15.36
N GLU A 79 23.32 -1.22 -15.64
CA GLU A 79 22.73 -0.35 -16.65
C GLU A 79 22.65 1.12 -16.21
N ILE A 80 22.21 1.36 -14.98
CA ILE A 80 22.09 2.73 -14.45
C ILE A 80 23.47 3.36 -14.26
N ARG A 81 24.49 2.59 -13.86
CA ARG A 81 25.88 3.05 -13.75
C ARG A 81 26.44 3.55 -15.07
N ALA A 82 26.15 2.82 -16.17
CA ALA A 82 26.58 3.22 -17.50
C ALA A 82 25.81 4.42 -18.02
N PHE A 83 24.51 4.51 -17.72
CA PHE A 83 23.62 5.54 -18.21
C PHE A 83 23.77 6.88 -17.46
N LYS A 84 23.98 6.86 -16.14
CA LYS A 84 24.14 8.02 -15.25
C LYS A 84 22.97 9.01 -15.36
N PRO A 85 21.76 8.63 -14.99
CA PRO A 85 20.58 9.49 -15.08
C PRO A 85 20.65 10.65 -14.10
N ASP A 86 20.03 11.78 -14.45
CA ASP A 86 19.67 12.83 -13.50
C ASP A 86 18.25 12.63 -12.92
N THR A 87 17.45 11.81 -13.59
CA THR A 87 16.06 11.53 -13.20
C THR A 87 15.75 10.04 -13.33
N ILE A 88 15.09 9.48 -12.33
CA ILE A 88 14.49 8.15 -12.37
C ILE A 88 12.97 8.30 -12.35
N ILE A 89 12.30 7.69 -13.33
CA ILE A 89 10.85 7.67 -13.43
C ILE A 89 10.40 6.24 -13.07
N ALA A 90 9.72 6.10 -11.95
CA ALA A 90 9.12 4.85 -11.49
C ALA A 90 7.69 4.75 -12.02
N LEU A 91 7.44 3.87 -13.00
CA LEU A 91 6.14 3.67 -13.63
C LEU A 91 5.58 2.29 -13.29
N GLY A 92 4.55 2.21 -12.46
CA GLY A 92 3.92 0.93 -12.13
C GLY A 92 3.24 0.93 -10.76
N GLY A 93 2.84 -0.24 -10.30
CA GLY A 93 2.33 -0.44 -8.94
C GLY A 93 3.45 -0.43 -7.89
N GLY A 94 3.12 -0.78 -6.65
CA GLY A 94 4.06 -0.78 -5.52
C GLY A 94 5.40 -1.46 -5.84
N SER A 95 5.39 -2.61 -6.53
CA SER A 95 6.63 -3.31 -6.90
C SER A 95 7.59 -2.48 -7.77
N ALA A 96 7.06 -1.69 -8.71
CA ALA A 96 7.92 -0.84 -9.55
C ALA A 96 8.46 0.36 -8.76
N LEU A 97 7.62 0.96 -7.91
CA LEU A 97 8.02 2.08 -7.05
C LEU A 97 9.08 1.62 -6.04
N ASP A 98 8.87 0.50 -5.37
CA ASP A 98 9.81 -0.07 -4.40
C ASP A 98 11.13 -0.49 -5.05
N SER A 99 11.07 -1.11 -6.26
CA SER A 99 12.27 -1.39 -7.04
C SER A 99 13.06 -0.12 -7.33
N SER A 100 12.39 0.95 -7.76
CA SER A 100 13.03 2.22 -8.09
C SER A 100 13.74 2.86 -6.89
N LYS A 101 13.09 2.81 -5.71
CA LYS A 101 13.66 3.27 -4.44
C LYS A 101 14.92 2.46 -4.07
N ALA A 102 14.85 1.13 -4.15
CA ALA A 102 15.99 0.27 -3.86
C ALA A 102 17.12 0.45 -4.88
N ILE A 103 16.81 0.65 -6.16
CA ILE A 103 17.78 0.96 -7.22
C ILE A 103 18.50 2.28 -6.89
N ILE A 104 17.76 3.33 -6.55
CA ILE A 104 18.35 4.64 -6.17
C ILE A 104 19.27 4.48 -4.98
N LEU A 105 18.80 3.86 -3.89
CA LEU A 105 19.60 3.69 -2.68
C LEU A 105 20.89 2.92 -2.96
N THR A 106 20.79 1.84 -3.73
CA THR A 106 21.96 1.02 -4.10
C THR A 106 22.91 1.81 -5.00
N TYR A 107 22.39 2.47 -6.05
CA TYR A 107 23.19 3.25 -7.00
C TYR A 107 23.93 4.39 -6.32
N THR A 108 23.24 5.19 -5.53
CA THR A 108 23.85 6.35 -4.83
C THR A 108 24.90 5.93 -3.80
N SER A 109 24.64 4.83 -3.09
CA SER A 109 25.58 4.29 -2.11
C SER A 109 26.85 3.73 -2.74
N LEU A 110 26.74 3.01 -3.86
CA LEU A 110 27.88 2.40 -4.56
C LEU A 110 28.72 3.44 -5.30
N GLU A 111 28.09 4.35 -6.02
CA GLU A 111 28.79 5.33 -6.86
C GLU A 111 29.18 6.62 -6.11
N LYS A 112 28.66 6.81 -4.89
CA LYS A 112 28.86 8.04 -4.07
C LYS A 112 28.48 9.30 -4.83
N VAL A 113 27.37 9.25 -5.56
CA VAL A 113 26.82 10.36 -6.33
C VAL A 113 25.59 10.94 -5.61
N SER A 114 25.22 12.17 -5.97
CA SER A 114 23.96 12.77 -5.51
C SER A 114 22.76 11.97 -6.03
N LYS A 115 21.69 11.92 -5.23
CA LYS A 115 20.44 11.25 -5.59
C LYS A 115 19.86 11.87 -6.88
N PRO A 116 19.58 11.08 -7.93
CA PRO A 116 18.76 11.53 -9.05
C PRO A 116 17.36 11.89 -8.56
N THR A 117 16.70 12.82 -9.26
CA THR A 117 15.28 13.12 -9.00
C THR A 117 14.44 11.86 -9.19
N LEU A 118 13.65 11.50 -8.19
CA LEU A 118 12.71 10.38 -8.29
C LEU A 118 11.30 10.89 -8.57
N ILE A 119 10.76 10.53 -9.74
CA ILE A 119 9.39 10.80 -10.13
C ILE A 119 8.62 9.48 -10.04
N ALA A 120 7.60 9.43 -9.19
CA ALA A 120 6.74 8.27 -9.04
C ALA A 120 5.44 8.45 -9.83
N ILE A 121 5.12 7.47 -10.68
CA ILE A 121 3.89 7.43 -11.48
C ILE A 121 3.18 6.11 -11.14
N PRO A 122 2.33 6.09 -10.10
CA PRO A 122 1.63 4.88 -9.70
C PRO A 122 0.56 4.50 -10.73
N THR A 123 0.48 3.20 -11.05
CA THR A 123 -0.52 2.64 -11.97
C THR A 123 -1.59 1.84 -11.24
N THR A 124 -1.50 1.74 -9.92
CA THR A 124 -2.50 1.16 -9.03
C THR A 124 -2.80 2.13 -7.90
N SER A 125 -4.01 2.07 -7.36
CA SER A 125 -4.44 2.88 -6.22
C SER A 125 -4.52 1.99 -4.98
N GLY A 126 -3.40 1.82 -4.28
CA GLY A 126 -3.32 0.87 -3.17
C GLY A 126 -2.13 1.08 -2.24
N SER A 127 -0.93 0.85 -2.72
CA SER A 127 0.27 0.77 -1.88
C SER A 127 0.70 2.08 -1.22
N GLY A 128 0.38 3.24 -1.82
CA GLY A 128 0.88 4.53 -1.35
C GLY A 128 2.42 4.67 -1.46
N SER A 129 3.10 3.79 -2.20
CA SER A 129 4.56 3.83 -2.29
C SER A 129 5.09 5.10 -2.94
N GLU A 130 4.27 5.81 -3.72
CA GLU A 130 4.61 7.12 -4.28
C GLU A 130 4.83 8.21 -3.22
N ILE A 131 4.47 7.94 -1.95
CA ILE A 131 4.54 8.90 -0.84
C ILE A 131 5.55 8.48 0.22
N THR A 132 5.79 7.17 0.36
CA THR A 132 6.42 6.60 1.54
C THR A 132 7.95 6.60 1.49
N SER A 133 8.55 6.60 2.67
CA SER A 133 9.99 6.45 2.89
C SER A 133 10.47 5.00 2.93
N PHE A 134 9.62 4.03 2.55
CA PHE A 134 10.01 2.62 2.55
C PHE A 134 9.87 1.96 1.19
N ALA A 135 10.62 0.86 1.04
CA ALA A 135 10.49 -0.10 -0.04
C ALA A 135 10.58 -1.52 0.54
N VAL A 136 9.71 -2.42 0.08
CA VAL A 136 9.73 -3.82 0.51
C VAL A 136 10.44 -4.65 -0.55
N ILE A 137 11.53 -5.30 -0.16
CA ILE A 137 12.37 -6.13 -1.03
C ILE A 137 12.41 -7.55 -0.49
N SER A 138 12.31 -8.53 -1.38
CA SER A 138 12.39 -9.95 -1.05
C SER A 138 13.79 -10.49 -1.31
N ASP A 139 14.32 -11.27 -0.40
CA ASP A 139 15.49 -12.10 -0.61
C ASP A 139 15.04 -13.55 -0.84
N LEU A 140 15.26 -14.05 -2.05
CA LEU A 140 14.86 -15.41 -2.42
C LEU A 140 15.74 -16.49 -1.79
N LEU A 141 16.91 -16.13 -1.26
CA LEU A 141 17.82 -17.09 -0.60
C LEU A 141 17.43 -17.34 0.85
N THR A 142 16.96 -16.29 1.54
CA THR A 142 16.53 -16.38 2.94
C THR A 142 15.02 -16.53 3.08
N GLU A 143 14.27 -16.36 1.98
CA GLU A 143 12.78 -16.31 1.96
C GLU A 143 12.22 -15.21 2.87
N GLU A 144 13.00 -14.14 3.07
CA GLU A 144 12.63 -13.02 3.92
C GLU A 144 12.25 -11.78 3.09
N LYS A 145 11.39 -10.94 3.67
CA LYS A 145 11.08 -9.61 3.16
C LYS A 145 11.73 -8.56 4.06
N TYR A 146 12.48 -7.66 3.44
CA TYR A 146 13.13 -6.55 4.13
C TYR A 146 12.43 -5.25 3.80
N ALA A 147 12.06 -4.48 4.81
CA ALA A 147 11.67 -3.09 4.65
C ALA A 147 12.93 -2.21 4.67
N LEU A 148 13.24 -1.61 3.54
CA LEU A 148 14.22 -0.51 3.49
C LEU A 148 13.49 0.75 3.96
N VAL A 149 14.03 1.43 4.96
CA VAL A 149 13.43 2.65 5.54
C VAL A 149 14.47 3.75 5.54
N ASP A 150 14.26 4.79 4.76
CA ASP A 150 15.14 5.94 4.66
C ASP A 150 14.38 7.14 4.07
N ASP A 151 14.50 8.32 4.64
CA ASP A 151 13.81 9.52 4.16
C ASP A 151 14.19 9.89 2.72
N SER A 152 15.38 9.50 2.28
CA SER A 152 15.81 9.70 0.89
C SER A 152 15.03 8.86 -0.14
N LEU A 153 14.28 7.85 0.32
CA LEU A 153 13.42 7.00 -0.53
C LEU A 153 12.08 7.67 -0.88
N VAL A 154 11.70 8.72 -0.16
CA VAL A 154 10.52 9.51 -0.55
C VAL A 154 10.75 10.08 -1.96
N PRO A 155 9.82 9.84 -2.90
CA PRO A 155 9.90 10.46 -4.22
C PRO A 155 9.93 11.99 -4.14
N ASP A 156 10.57 12.62 -5.09
CA ASP A 156 10.61 14.09 -5.17
C ASP A 156 9.31 14.63 -5.79
N ILE A 157 8.73 13.87 -6.73
CA ILE A 157 7.47 14.19 -7.42
C ILE A 157 6.63 12.92 -7.52
N ALA A 158 5.34 13.06 -7.25
CA ALA A 158 4.32 12.03 -7.53
C ALA A 158 3.35 12.57 -8.60
N ILE A 159 3.19 11.86 -9.70
CA ILE A 159 2.24 12.19 -10.77
C ILE A 159 1.11 11.19 -10.73
N LEU A 160 -0.10 11.68 -10.39
CA LEU A 160 -1.31 10.88 -10.24
C LEU A 160 -2.22 11.15 -11.43
N ASP A 161 -2.10 10.34 -12.48
CA ASP A 161 -2.92 10.43 -13.68
C ASP A 161 -3.75 9.17 -13.86
N THR A 162 -5.05 9.34 -14.02
CA THR A 162 -5.99 8.22 -14.16
C THR A 162 -5.75 7.39 -15.41
N VAL A 163 -5.09 7.92 -16.44
CA VAL A 163 -4.77 7.18 -17.67
C VAL A 163 -4.05 5.85 -17.36
N PHE A 164 -3.22 5.83 -16.32
CA PHE A 164 -2.47 4.65 -15.91
C PHE A 164 -3.29 3.64 -15.11
N THR A 165 -4.45 4.04 -14.56
CA THR A 165 -5.30 3.16 -13.74
C THR A 165 -6.51 2.61 -14.48
N MET A 166 -6.84 3.13 -15.67
CA MET A 166 -8.02 2.73 -16.44
C MET A 166 -8.01 1.27 -16.88
N THR A 167 -6.81 0.68 -17.05
CA THR A 167 -6.66 -0.72 -17.49
C THR A 167 -6.52 -1.70 -16.34
N VAL A 168 -6.57 -1.23 -15.09
CA VAL A 168 -6.44 -2.09 -13.90
C VAL A 168 -7.64 -3.03 -13.81
N PRO A 169 -7.41 -4.36 -13.74
CA PRO A 169 -8.49 -5.35 -13.65
C PRO A 169 -9.34 -5.17 -12.38
N PRO A 170 -10.63 -5.54 -12.42
CA PRO A 170 -11.52 -5.41 -11.25
C PRO A 170 -10.99 -6.09 -9.99
N ALA A 171 -10.40 -7.29 -10.11
CA ALA A 171 -9.83 -8.00 -8.95
C ALA A 171 -8.69 -7.20 -8.29
N VAL A 172 -7.79 -6.62 -9.10
CA VAL A 172 -6.70 -5.77 -8.57
C VAL A 172 -7.25 -4.47 -7.99
N THR A 173 -8.29 -3.88 -8.63
CA THR A 173 -8.98 -2.71 -8.09
C THR A 173 -9.57 -2.98 -6.70
N ALA A 174 -10.22 -4.14 -6.53
CA ALA A 174 -10.79 -4.56 -5.25
C ALA A 174 -9.71 -4.76 -4.19
N ASP A 175 -8.69 -5.57 -4.50
CA ASP A 175 -7.63 -5.89 -3.55
C ASP A 175 -6.87 -4.63 -3.11
N SER A 176 -6.47 -3.76 -4.07
CA SER A 176 -5.75 -2.53 -3.77
C SER A 176 -6.61 -1.50 -3.05
N GLY A 177 -7.88 -1.37 -3.41
CA GLY A 177 -8.79 -0.42 -2.75
C GLY A 177 -9.17 -0.83 -1.34
N MET A 178 -9.34 -2.12 -1.07
CA MET A 178 -9.52 -2.64 0.30
C MET A 178 -8.25 -2.48 1.13
N ASP A 179 -7.09 -2.55 0.49
CA ASP A 179 -5.80 -2.27 1.13
C ASP A 179 -5.70 -0.80 1.58
N VAL A 180 -6.17 0.15 0.75
CA VAL A 180 -6.29 1.57 1.14
C VAL A 180 -7.12 1.72 2.42
N LEU A 181 -8.27 1.03 2.51
CA LEU A 181 -9.10 1.08 3.73
C LEU A 181 -8.37 0.49 4.93
N THR A 182 -7.61 -0.59 4.74
CA THR A 182 -6.82 -1.21 5.80
C THR A 182 -5.71 -0.28 6.27
N HIS A 183 -4.96 0.33 5.36
CA HIS A 183 -3.95 1.34 5.66
C HIS A 183 -4.53 2.48 6.53
N CYS A 184 -5.66 3.04 6.09
CA CYS A 184 -6.28 4.14 6.82
C CYS A 184 -6.78 3.73 8.19
N LEU A 185 -7.44 2.57 8.31
CA LEU A 185 -8.01 2.11 9.58
C LEU A 185 -6.94 1.73 10.58
N GLU A 186 -5.80 1.19 10.13
CA GLU A 186 -4.67 0.95 11.01
C GLU A 186 -3.95 2.24 11.40
N ALA A 187 -3.60 3.08 10.42
CA ALA A 187 -2.96 4.36 10.70
C ALA A 187 -3.78 5.25 11.63
N TYR A 188 -5.11 5.25 11.46
CA TYR A 188 -6.03 6.04 12.29
C TYR A 188 -5.99 5.66 13.76
N VAL A 189 -5.69 4.41 14.08
CA VAL A 189 -5.63 3.94 15.48
C VAL A 189 -4.22 3.65 15.97
N ALA A 190 -3.20 3.77 15.13
CA ALA A 190 -1.80 3.48 15.47
C ALA A 190 -1.28 4.36 16.60
N ASP A 191 -0.27 3.89 17.33
CA ASP A 191 0.35 4.63 18.44
C ASP A 191 0.98 5.97 18.00
N GLY A 192 1.36 6.09 16.73
CA GLY A 192 1.88 7.33 16.12
C GLY A 192 0.80 8.26 15.56
N ALA A 193 -0.50 7.94 15.70
CA ALA A 193 -1.58 8.75 15.18
C ALA A 193 -1.59 10.18 15.77
N SER A 194 -1.92 11.14 14.92
CA SER A 194 -1.96 12.56 15.25
C SER A 194 -3.10 13.24 14.48
N ASP A 195 -3.48 14.45 14.88
CA ASP A 195 -4.51 15.22 14.15
C ASP A 195 -4.19 15.37 12.66
N PHE A 196 -2.90 15.44 12.31
CA PHE A 196 -2.45 15.54 10.91
C PHE A 196 -2.62 14.23 10.14
N SER A 197 -2.17 13.11 10.70
CA SER A 197 -2.36 11.79 10.08
C SER A 197 -3.83 11.39 10.04
N ASP A 198 -4.60 11.75 11.08
CA ASP A 198 -6.05 11.52 11.16
C ASP A 198 -6.81 12.25 10.05
N ALA A 199 -6.48 13.51 9.79
CA ALA A 199 -7.12 14.28 8.70
C ALA A 199 -6.93 13.59 7.33
N CYS A 200 -5.75 13.02 7.09
CA CYS A 200 -5.47 12.25 5.87
C CYS A 200 -6.24 10.93 5.86
N ALA A 201 -6.21 10.16 6.97
CA ALA A 201 -6.92 8.89 7.08
C ALA A 201 -8.43 9.05 6.93
N GLU A 202 -9.03 9.99 7.66
CA GLU A 202 -10.49 10.26 7.62
C GLU A 202 -10.94 10.59 6.19
N LYS A 203 -10.19 11.46 5.50
CA LYS A 203 -10.52 11.81 4.12
C LYS A 203 -10.36 10.61 3.18
N ALA A 204 -9.29 9.84 3.33
CA ALA A 204 -9.03 8.67 2.50
C ALA A 204 -10.09 7.56 2.70
N ILE A 205 -10.52 7.32 3.95
CA ILE A 205 -11.59 6.36 4.28
C ILE A 205 -12.88 6.70 3.51
N VAL A 206 -13.33 7.96 3.60
CA VAL A 206 -14.56 8.38 2.92
C VAL A 206 -14.43 8.25 1.40
N LEU A 207 -13.31 8.72 0.83
CA LEU A 207 -13.07 8.62 -0.61
C LEU A 207 -13.06 7.16 -1.09
N ALA A 208 -12.35 6.28 -0.40
CA ALA A 208 -12.27 4.87 -0.77
C ALA A 208 -13.62 4.17 -0.59
N TRP A 209 -14.32 4.42 0.52
CA TRP A 209 -15.62 3.82 0.80
C TRP A 209 -16.67 4.13 -0.28
N GLU A 210 -16.72 5.38 -0.73
CA GLU A 210 -17.68 5.83 -1.73
C GLU A 210 -17.31 5.42 -3.15
N ASN A 211 -16.01 5.39 -3.48
CA ASN A 211 -15.58 5.30 -4.87
C ASN A 211 -15.04 3.92 -5.26
N LEU A 212 -14.61 3.07 -4.33
CA LEU A 212 -14.14 1.72 -4.65
C LEU A 212 -15.22 0.87 -5.35
N PRO A 213 -16.49 0.83 -4.88
CA PRO A 213 -17.53 0.10 -5.59
C PRO A 213 -17.78 0.61 -7.02
N LEU A 214 -17.66 1.92 -7.21
CA LEU A 214 -17.84 2.55 -8.53
C LEU A 214 -16.69 2.20 -9.48
N ALA A 215 -15.44 2.29 -9.01
CA ALA A 215 -14.27 1.94 -9.79
C ALA A 215 -14.18 0.44 -10.10
N TYR A 216 -14.66 -0.42 -9.18
CA TYR A 216 -14.75 -1.87 -9.40
C TYR A 216 -15.79 -2.23 -10.46
N LYS A 217 -16.98 -1.62 -10.37
CA LYS A 217 -18.10 -1.88 -11.29
C LYS A 217 -17.82 -1.38 -12.71
N ASP A 218 -17.20 -0.22 -12.82
CA ASP A 218 -16.83 0.41 -14.07
C ASP A 218 -15.39 0.94 -14.01
N GLY A 219 -14.46 0.15 -14.54
CA GLY A 219 -13.05 0.52 -14.62
C GLY A 219 -12.77 1.79 -15.44
N ASN A 220 -13.71 2.22 -16.29
CA ASN A 220 -13.61 3.43 -17.10
C ASN A 220 -14.18 4.68 -16.41
N ASN A 221 -14.69 4.56 -15.19
CA ASN A 221 -15.16 5.70 -14.42
C ASN A 221 -13.96 6.52 -13.92
N LYS A 222 -13.56 7.51 -14.74
CA LYS A 222 -12.40 8.38 -14.44
C LYS A 222 -12.51 9.06 -13.07
N VAL A 223 -13.70 9.52 -12.69
CA VAL A 223 -13.90 10.20 -11.39
C VAL A 223 -13.65 9.25 -10.25
N ALA A 224 -14.22 8.04 -10.30
CA ALA A 224 -13.97 7.03 -9.26
C ALA A 224 -12.50 6.61 -9.20
N ARG A 225 -11.83 6.45 -10.37
CA ARG A 225 -10.38 6.17 -10.43
C ARG A 225 -9.54 7.28 -9.80
N GLU A 226 -9.85 8.55 -10.11
CA GLU A 226 -9.17 9.70 -9.51
C GLU A 226 -9.35 9.72 -7.99
N LYS A 227 -10.59 9.53 -7.50
CA LYS A 227 -10.86 9.50 -6.06
C LYS A 227 -10.15 8.36 -5.35
N MET A 228 -10.06 7.18 -5.98
CA MET A 228 -9.26 6.06 -5.45
C MET A 228 -7.76 6.36 -5.45
N HIS A 229 -7.24 7.02 -6.48
CA HIS A 229 -5.85 7.46 -6.52
C HIS A 229 -5.52 8.42 -5.38
N ASN A 230 -6.37 9.44 -5.22
CA ASN A 230 -6.23 10.41 -4.14
C ASN A 230 -6.35 9.74 -2.75
N ALA A 231 -7.28 8.78 -2.59
CA ALA A 231 -7.42 8.02 -1.34
C ALA A 231 -6.16 7.21 -1.02
N SER A 232 -5.57 6.54 -2.02
CA SER A 232 -4.31 5.78 -1.86
C SER A 232 -3.16 6.68 -1.37
N SER A 233 -2.98 7.83 -2.00
CA SER A 233 -1.93 8.77 -1.61
C SER A 233 -2.15 9.38 -0.23
N LEU A 234 -3.39 9.74 0.11
CA LEU A 234 -3.73 10.23 1.45
C LEU A 234 -3.52 9.15 2.52
N ALA A 235 -3.87 7.89 2.22
CA ALA A 235 -3.55 6.76 3.08
C ALA A 235 -2.04 6.63 3.29
N GLY A 236 -1.26 6.76 2.19
CA GLY A 236 0.19 6.78 2.22
C GLY A 236 0.76 7.84 3.15
N ILE A 237 0.28 9.07 3.06
CA ILE A 237 0.69 10.16 3.96
C ILE A 237 0.34 9.80 5.41
N SER A 238 -0.86 9.25 5.66
CA SER A 238 -1.29 8.90 7.01
C SER A 238 -0.39 7.83 7.63
N PHE A 239 -0.25 6.65 6.97
CA PHE A 239 0.48 5.55 7.58
C PHE A 239 2.01 5.75 7.57
N ASN A 240 2.55 6.53 6.65
CA ASN A 240 3.98 6.87 6.66
C ASN A 240 4.37 7.66 7.93
N ASN A 241 3.44 8.39 8.51
CA ASN A 241 3.64 9.18 9.72
C ASN A 241 3.15 8.47 10.99
N ALA A 242 2.00 7.79 10.94
CA ALA A 242 1.39 7.15 12.10
C ALA A 242 1.89 5.72 12.34
N GLY A 243 2.35 5.04 11.31
CA GLY A 243 2.59 3.60 11.30
C GLY A 243 1.34 2.81 10.92
N LEU A 244 1.50 1.50 10.85
CA LEU A 244 0.46 0.51 10.61
C LEU A 244 0.21 -0.33 11.88
N GLY A 245 -0.31 -1.53 11.74
CA GLY A 245 -0.60 -2.39 12.87
C GLY A 245 -0.53 -3.88 12.53
N ILE A 246 -1.18 -4.70 13.36
CA ILE A 246 -1.10 -6.15 13.24
C ILE A 246 -1.85 -6.73 12.04
N CYS A 247 -2.74 -5.98 11.37
CA CYS A 247 -3.35 -6.47 10.14
C CYS A 247 -2.28 -6.68 9.07
N HIS A 248 -1.41 -5.69 8.89
CA HIS A 248 -0.27 -5.80 8.00
C HIS A 248 0.74 -6.84 8.44
N SER A 249 1.08 -6.89 9.74
CA SER A 249 2.02 -7.89 10.27
C SER A 249 1.55 -9.32 10.02
N LEU A 250 0.27 -9.60 10.29
CA LEU A 250 -0.36 -10.90 10.03
C LEU A 250 -0.40 -11.20 8.53
N SER A 251 -0.72 -10.19 7.71
CA SER A 251 -0.77 -10.30 6.26
C SER A 251 0.60 -10.60 5.65
N HIS A 252 1.66 -9.94 6.10
CA HIS A 252 3.02 -10.20 5.64
C HIS A 252 3.43 -11.65 5.88
N ALA A 253 3.12 -12.19 7.08
CA ALA A 253 3.41 -13.56 7.40
C ALA A 253 2.63 -14.54 6.50
N ILE A 254 1.30 -14.37 6.31
CA ILE A 254 0.54 -15.21 5.38
C ILE A 254 1.11 -15.12 3.95
N GLY A 255 1.39 -13.90 3.47
CA GLY A 255 1.90 -13.66 2.12
C GLY A 255 3.27 -14.32 1.87
N ALA A 256 4.11 -14.43 2.90
CA ALA A 256 5.39 -15.13 2.82
C ALA A 256 5.24 -16.64 2.64
N PHE A 257 4.26 -17.27 3.30
CA PHE A 257 4.03 -18.71 3.20
C PHE A 257 3.18 -19.11 1.98
N PHE A 258 2.15 -18.33 1.67
CA PHE A 258 1.09 -18.76 0.74
C PHE A 258 1.00 -17.94 -0.54
N HIS A 259 1.79 -16.87 -0.66
CA HIS A 259 1.90 -16.03 -1.85
C HIS A 259 0.56 -15.44 -2.36
N SER A 260 -0.46 -15.33 -1.49
CA SER A 260 -1.75 -14.71 -1.82
C SER A 260 -1.60 -13.18 -1.97
N PRO A 261 -2.47 -12.51 -2.74
CA PRO A 261 -2.42 -11.06 -2.93
C PRO A 261 -2.54 -10.30 -1.59
N HIS A 262 -1.61 -9.38 -1.35
CA HIS A 262 -1.47 -8.67 -0.07
C HIS A 262 -2.77 -7.97 0.39
N GLY A 263 -3.35 -7.12 -0.48
CA GLY A 263 -4.59 -6.41 -0.14
C GLY A 263 -5.78 -7.34 0.11
N ARG A 264 -5.80 -8.53 -0.53
CA ARG A 264 -6.82 -9.55 -0.25
C ARG A 264 -6.63 -10.16 1.14
N ILE A 265 -5.39 -10.47 1.53
CA ILE A 265 -5.09 -10.98 2.88
C ILE A 265 -5.51 -9.94 3.92
N ASN A 266 -5.15 -8.67 3.72
CA ASN A 266 -5.56 -7.57 4.60
C ASN A 266 -7.09 -7.48 4.71
N THR A 267 -7.81 -7.58 3.59
CA THR A 267 -9.28 -7.56 3.56
C THR A 267 -9.87 -8.65 4.45
N VAL A 268 -9.33 -9.85 4.36
CA VAL A 268 -9.82 -11.03 5.12
C VAL A 268 -9.52 -10.89 6.61
N LEU A 269 -8.36 -10.34 6.98
CA LEU A 269 -7.92 -10.17 8.37
C LEU A 269 -8.54 -8.98 9.09
N LEU A 270 -8.79 -7.90 8.38
CA LEU A 270 -9.19 -6.60 8.96
C LEU A 270 -10.36 -6.68 9.95
N PRO A 271 -11.46 -7.41 9.70
CA PRO A 271 -12.56 -7.55 10.65
C PRO A 271 -12.14 -8.14 12.00
N TYR A 272 -11.22 -9.11 12.00
CA TYR A 272 -10.72 -9.75 13.22
C TYR A 272 -9.80 -8.84 14.01
N VAL A 273 -8.97 -8.07 13.30
CA VAL A 273 -8.06 -7.09 13.92
C VAL A 273 -8.83 -5.95 14.55
N ILE A 274 -9.87 -5.41 13.89
CA ILE A 274 -10.75 -4.39 14.47
C ILE A 274 -11.41 -4.93 15.75
N ALA A 275 -11.95 -6.14 15.71
CA ALA A 275 -12.57 -6.78 16.87
C ALA A 275 -11.58 -6.95 18.04
N PHE A 276 -10.35 -7.36 17.75
CA PHE A 276 -9.30 -7.52 18.73
C PHE A 276 -8.89 -6.19 19.34
N ASN A 277 -8.53 -5.20 18.55
CA ASN A 277 -8.07 -3.89 19.02
C ASN A 277 -9.16 -3.13 19.80
N SER A 278 -10.44 -3.33 19.46
CA SER A 278 -11.58 -2.77 20.16
C SER A 278 -11.93 -3.48 21.46
N SER A 279 -11.35 -4.66 21.75
CA SER A 279 -11.80 -5.58 22.81
C SER A 279 -13.31 -5.89 22.71
N LEU A 280 -13.81 -6.18 21.52
CA LEU A 280 -15.25 -6.28 21.23
C LEU A 280 -15.96 -7.39 22.01
N SER A 281 -15.23 -8.39 22.51
CA SER A 281 -15.73 -9.45 23.39
C SER A 281 -16.11 -8.95 24.80
N HIS A 282 -15.65 -7.73 25.19
CA HIS A 282 -15.97 -7.13 26.48
C HIS A 282 -17.22 -6.26 26.41
N PRO A 283 -17.87 -5.96 27.56
CA PRO A 283 -19.05 -5.09 27.60
C PRO A 283 -18.77 -3.65 27.08
N THR A 284 -17.57 -3.15 27.33
CA THR A 284 -17.13 -1.81 26.88
C THR A 284 -15.95 -1.95 25.93
N VAL A 285 -15.90 -1.07 24.94
CA VAL A 285 -14.76 -1.03 24.00
C VAL A 285 -13.58 -0.24 24.58
N THR A 286 -12.41 -0.46 24.01
CA THR A 286 -11.19 0.32 24.30
C THR A 286 -11.30 1.76 23.73
N PRO A 287 -10.39 2.68 24.09
CA PRO A 287 -10.26 3.96 23.38
C PRO A 287 -10.08 3.80 21.86
N THR A 288 -9.39 2.74 21.44
CA THR A 288 -9.28 2.35 20.01
C THR A 288 -10.65 2.02 19.42
N GLY A 289 -11.49 1.30 20.16
CA GLY A 289 -12.87 1.01 19.75
C GLY A 289 -13.70 2.27 19.56
N SER A 290 -13.53 3.29 20.42
CA SER A 290 -14.19 4.58 20.26
C SER A 290 -13.76 5.28 18.94
N ARG A 291 -12.49 5.17 18.57
CA ARG A 291 -11.99 5.69 17.28
C ARG A 291 -12.62 4.95 16.08
N TYR A 292 -12.75 3.64 16.14
CA TYR A 292 -13.47 2.88 15.10
C TYR A 292 -14.96 3.22 15.05
N ALA A 293 -15.61 3.46 16.18
CA ALA A 293 -17.00 3.92 16.21
C ALA A 293 -17.14 5.31 15.57
N LYS A 294 -16.15 6.21 15.76
CA LYS A 294 -16.10 7.49 15.04
C LYS A 294 -16.04 7.29 13.53
N VAL A 295 -15.24 6.34 13.04
CA VAL A 295 -15.22 5.98 11.60
C VAL A 295 -16.59 5.49 11.13
N ALA A 296 -17.28 4.63 11.92
CA ALA A 296 -18.63 4.19 11.59
C ALA A 296 -19.60 5.37 11.44
N SER A 297 -19.50 6.38 12.34
CA SER A 297 -20.30 7.60 12.25
C SER A 297 -19.96 8.42 10.99
N MET A 298 -18.68 8.56 10.63
CA MET A 298 -18.24 9.23 9.40
C MET A 298 -18.80 8.57 8.14
N LEU A 299 -18.91 7.23 8.16
CA LEU A 299 -19.51 6.42 7.10
C LEU A 299 -21.05 6.35 7.19
N GLN A 300 -21.66 7.16 8.04
CA GLN A 300 -23.10 7.32 8.20
C GLN A 300 -23.85 6.05 8.68
N PHE A 301 -23.15 5.19 9.44
CA PHE A 301 -23.83 4.07 10.11
C PHE A 301 -24.60 4.57 11.35
N ASP A 302 -25.86 4.13 11.48
CA ASP A 302 -26.66 4.39 12.69
C ASP A 302 -26.34 3.36 13.78
N PHE A 303 -26.06 3.83 14.99
CA PHE A 303 -25.79 2.98 16.17
C PHE A 303 -26.11 3.73 17.47
N GLN A 304 -26.35 2.97 18.56
CA GLN A 304 -26.77 3.51 19.85
C GLN A 304 -25.61 3.71 20.84
N ASN A 305 -24.51 3.00 20.64
CA ASN A 305 -23.31 3.05 21.48
C ASN A 305 -22.07 2.66 20.68
N GLU A 306 -20.89 2.96 21.21
CA GLU A 306 -19.61 2.73 20.52
C GLU A 306 -19.37 1.27 20.13
N LYS A 307 -19.80 0.32 20.98
CA LYS A 307 -19.68 -1.11 20.67
C LYS A 307 -20.46 -1.48 19.43
N GLU A 308 -21.71 -1.05 19.35
CA GLU A 308 -22.55 -1.22 18.17
C GLU A 308 -21.94 -0.51 16.94
N GLY A 309 -21.34 0.67 17.13
CA GLY A 309 -20.62 1.38 16.07
C GLY A 309 -19.46 0.54 15.49
N VAL A 310 -18.67 -0.11 16.34
CA VAL A 310 -17.61 -1.03 15.89
C VAL A 310 -18.19 -2.25 15.15
N GLU A 311 -19.28 -2.84 15.66
CA GLU A 311 -19.96 -3.98 15.03
C GLU A 311 -20.51 -3.60 13.64
N LYS A 312 -21.09 -2.39 13.52
CA LYS A 312 -21.56 -1.84 12.23
C LYS A 312 -20.41 -1.63 11.24
N LEU A 313 -19.29 -1.08 11.70
CA LEU A 313 -18.09 -0.91 10.85
C LEU A 313 -17.60 -2.26 10.32
N ILE A 314 -17.44 -3.25 11.19
CA ILE A 314 -17.03 -4.61 10.80
C ILE A 314 -18.02 -5.21 9.79
N SER A 315 -19.32 -5.09 10.06
CA SER A 315 -20.36 -5.59 9.16
C SER A 315 -20.32 -4.88 7.80
N GLY A 316 -20.13 -3.57 7.80
CA GLY A 316 -20.00 -2.76 6.59
C GLY A 316 -18.79 -3.17 5.76
N ILE A 317 -17.63 -3.37 6.39
CA ILE A 317 -16.42 -3.85 5.69
C ILE A 317 -16.66 -5.22 5.04
N LYS A 318 -17.29 -6.15 5.76
CA LYS A 318 -17.64 -7.47 5.20
C LYS A 318 -18.64 -7.37 4.05
N GLN A 319 -19.63 -6.48 4.15
CA GLN A 319 -20.58 -6.25 3.06
C GLN A 319 -19.94 -5.61 1.85
N LEU A 320 -19.00 -4.67 2.06
CA LEU A 320 -18.24 -4.05 0.99
C LEU A 320 -17.36 -5.08 0.26
N SER A 321 -16.58 -5.86 0.99
CA SER A 321 -15.72 -6.91 0.40
C SER A 321 -16.52 -7.98 -0.34
N ALA A 322 -17.70 -8.33 0.16
CA ALA A 322 -18.60 -9.30 -0.47
C ALA A 322 -19.08 -8.83 -1.85
N GLN A 323 -19.22 -7.50 -2.09
CA GLN A 323 -19.55 -6.95 -3.42
C GLN A 323 -18.45 -7.25 -4.46
N PHE A 324 -17.22 -7.49 -4.00
CA PHE A 324 -16.05 -7.83 -4.82
C PHE A 324 -15.81 -9.36 -4.89
N GLY A 325 -16.73 -10.15 -4.34
CA GLY A 325 -16.61 -11.60 -4.29
C GLY A 325 -15.67 -12.10 -3.19
N ILE A 326 -15.23 -11.25 -2.25
CA ILE A 326 -14.36 -11.62 -1.13
C ILE A 326 -15.23 -11.86 0.10
N LYS A 327 -15.35 -13.13 0.53
CA LYS A 327 -16.24 -13.57 1.63
C LYS A 327 -15.58 -13.47 3.01
N GLY A 328 -14.26 -13.29 3.07
CA GLY A 328 -13.51 -13.23 4.32
C GLY A 328 -13.10 -14.60 4.86
N THR A 329 -12.81 -15.55 3.98
CA THR A 329 -12.45 -16.93 4.28
C THR A 329 -11.07 -17.32 3.72
N LEU A 330 -10.51 -18.45 4.15
CA LEU A 330 -9.29 -19.00 3.58
C LEU A 330 -9.42 -19.35 2.09
N ASP A 331 -10.64 -19.70 1.65
CA ASP A 331 -10.92 -20.02 0.24
C ASP A 331 -10.67 -18.79 -0.67
N ASP A 332 -10.94 -17.57 -0.18
CA ASP A 332 -10.64 -16.34 -0.90
C ASP A 332 -9.14 -16.14 -1.15
N LEU A 333 -8.33 -16.76 -0.30
CA LEU A 333 -6.87 -16.73 -0.38
C LEU A 333 -6.30 -17.94 -1.16
N GLY A 334 -7.14 -18.92 -1.49
CA GLY A 334 -6.71 -20.19 -2.11
C GLY A 334 -5.89 -21.08 -1.17
N ILE A 335 -6.08 -20.96 0.14
CA ILE A 335 -5.26 -21.63 1.16
C ILE A 335 -6.03 -22.82 1.75
N ASP A 336 -5.40 -24.00 1.75
CA ASP A 336 -5.92 -25.17 2.46
C ASP A 336 -5.92 -24.95 3.97
N LYS A 337 -7.04 -25.25 4.60
CA LYS A 337 -7.24 -25.03 6.04
C LYS A 337 -6.26 -25.80 6.91
N SER A 338 -5.96 -27.04 6.56
CA SER A 338 -5.07 -27.89 7.35
C SER A 338 -3.63 -27.41 7.26
N ASP A 339 -3.22 -26.98 6.08
CA ASP A 339 -1.90 -26.38 5.85
C ASP A 339 -1.77 -25.02 6.55
N PHE A 340 -2.80 -24.19 6.49
CA PHE A 340 -2.84 -22.92 7.23
C PHE A 340 -2.65 -23.14 8.74
N ILE A 341 -3.43 -24.06 9.34
CA ILE A 341 -3.37 -24.34 10.79
C ILE A 341 -1.97 -24.81 11.20
N LYS A 342 -1.32 -25.63 10.38
CA LYS A 342 0.04 -26.13 10.63
C LYS A 342 1.07 -25.00 10.77
N HIS A 343 0.92 -23.93 10.00
CA HIS A 343 1.86 -22.83 9.94
C HIS A 343 1.54 -21.69 10.93
N ILE A 344 0.39 -21.71 11.62
CA ILE A 344 -0.01 -20.64 12.56
C ILE A 344 1.10 -20.28 13.58
N PRO A 345 1.77 -21.24 14.26
CA PRO A 345 2.77 -20.87 15.25
C PRO A 345 3.96 -20.09 14.71
N GLU A 346 4.41 -20.44 13.49
CA GLU A 346 5.51 -19.76 12.82
C GLU A 346 5.07 -18.41 12.24
N MET A 347 3.90 -18.35 11.60
CA MET A 347 3.32 -17.09 11.11
C MET A 347 3.12 -16.08 12.24
N ALA A 348 2.63 -16.52 13.41
CA ALA A 348 2.44 -15.65 14.57
C ALA A 348 3.77 -15.13 15.12
N GLU A 349 4.84 -15.92 15.07
CA GLU A 349 6.18 -15.49 15.48
C GLU A 349 6.75 -14.44 14.51
N ARG A 350 6.64 -14.67 13.20
CA ARG A 350 7.04 -13.70 12.17
C ARG A 350 6.23 -12.40 12.28
N ALA A 351 4.91 -12.49 12.46
CA ALA A 351 4.06 -11.32 12.63
C ALA A 351 4.40 -10.53 13.92
N LEU A 352 4.77 -11.20 15.00
CA LEU A 352 5.18 -10.53 16.24
C LEU A 352 6.48 -9.73 16.05
N ALA A 353 7.39 -10.23 15.22
CA ALA A 353 8.66 -9.59 14.88
C ALA A 353 8.56 -8.55 13.76
N ASP A 354 7.41 -8.44 13.10
CA ASP A 354 7.19 -7.54 11.96
C ASP A 354 7.28 -6.07 12.38
N ALA A 355 7.78 -5.23 11.47
CA ALA A 355 8.01 -3.81 11.69
C ALA A 355 6.71 -3.00 11.97
N CYS A 356 5.55 -3.49 11.54
CA CYS A 356 4.27 -2.83 11.77
C CYS A 356 3.69 -3.11 13.18
N THR A 357 4.05 -4.23 13.80
CA THR A 357 3.51 -4.66 15.10
C THR A 357 3.72 -3.64 16.22
N PRO A 358 4.88 -2.96 16.36
CA PRO A 358 5.10 -1.98 17.42
C PRO A 358 4.14 -0.79 17.41
N ALA A 359 3.61 -0.41 16.25
CA ALA A 359 2.69 0.72 16.12
C ALA A 359 1.22 0.35 16.41
N ASN A 360 0.92 -0.95 16.61
CA ASN A 360 -0.44 -1.38 16.93
C ASN A 360 -0.91 -0.78 18.27
N PRO A 361 -2.15 -0.22 18.35
CA PRO A 361 -2.63 0.49 19.55
C PRO A 361 -2.79 -0.40 20.78
N ARG A 362 -2.84 -1.70 20.59
CA ARG A 362 -2.89 -2.69 21.65
C ARG A 362 -1.65 -3.59 21.57
N LYS A 363 -0.91 -3.67 22.67
CA LYS A 363 0.19 -4.63 22.76
C LYS A 363 -0.29 -6.05 22.56
N VAL A 364 0.46 -6.82 21.81
CA VAL A 364 0.12 -8.18 21.43
C VAL A 364 1.16 -9.17 21.90
N THR A 365 0.70 -10.38 22.17
CA THR A 365 1.53 -11.56 22.40
C THR A 365 1.42 -12.50 21.21
N LYS A 366 2.34 -13.45 21.08
CA LYS A 366 2.24 -14.53 20.09
C LYS A 366 0.89 -15.25 20.15
N SER A 367 0.39 -15.53 21.37
CA SER A 367 -0.90 -16.19 21.56
C SER A 367 -2.09 -15.38 21.09
N ASP A 368 -2.03 -14.05 21.18
CA ASP A 368 -3.08 -13.17 20.62
C ASP A 368 -3.13 -13.29 19.09
N LEU A 369 -1.97 -13.25 18.44
CA LEU A 369 -1.86 -13.39 16.99
C LEU A 369 -2.30 -14.76 16.50
N GLU A 370 -1.89 -15.84 17.20
CA GLU A 370 -2.39 -17.20 16.94
C GLU A 370 -3.92 -17.27 17.05
N SER A 371 -4.51 -16.62 18.06
CA SER A 371 -5.96 -16.60 18.26
C SER A 371 -6.71 -15.93 17.11
N ILE A 372 -6.13 -14.87 16.52
CA ILE A 372 -6.68 -14.21 15.32
C ILE A 372 -6.65 -15.18 14.13
N TYR A 373 -5.52 -15.85 13.87
CA TYR A 373 -5.40 -16.85 12.81
C TYR A 373 -6.35 -18.02 12.99
N TYR A 374 -6.50 -18.56 14.23
CA TYR A 374 -7.47 -19.61 14.51
C TYR A 374 -8.92 -19.14 14.30
N SER A 375 -9.21 -17.87 14.55
CA SER A 375 -10.53 -17.31 14.29
C SER A 375 -10.83 -17.26 12.79
N LEU A 376 -9.85 -16.87 11.98
CA LEU A 376 -9.93 -16.93 10.52
C LEU A 376 -10.11 -18.39 10.04
N ALA A 377 -9.35 -19.34 10.55
CA ALA A 377 -9.44 -20.75 10.17
C ALA A 377 -10.80 -21.41 10.53
N ARG A 378 -11.59 -20.80 11.41
CA ARG A 378 -12.93 -21.26 11.79
C ARG A 378 -14.06 -20.63 10.98
N SER A 379 -13.79 -19.54 10.25
CA SER A 379 -14.78 -18.93 9.36
C SER A 379 -15.06 -19.87 8.18
N ILE A 380 -16.33 -20.18 7.98
CA ILE A 380 -16.84 -21.07 6.94
C ILE A 380 -17.45 -20.23 5.82
#